data_7e8d0700b7c73b6adf78476c82a68caf
#
_entry.id   7e8d0700b7c73b6adf78476c82a68caf
#
_cell.length_a   1.000
_cell.length_b   1.000
_cell.length_c   1.000
_cell.angle_alpha   90.00
_cell.angle_beta   90.00
_cell.angle_gamma   90.00
#
_symmetry.space_group_name_H-M   'P 1'
#
loop_
_entity.id
_entity.type
_entity.pdbx_description
1 polymer ?
#
loop_
_entity_poly.entity_id
_entity_poly.type
_entity_poly.pdbx_seq_one_letter_code
_entity_poly.pdbx_strand_id
1 'polypeptide(L)'
;MKVIHTIKDLQAELTVLRAQGKKVGLVPTMGALHVGHASLVKRSVSENGVTVVSVFVNPTQFNDKNDLAKYPRTLDADCRLLEDCGAAFAFAPSVEEMYPQPDTREFSYAPLDTVMEGAFRPGHFNGVCQIVSKLFDAIQPDRAYFGEKDFQQLAIIREMVRQMNYKLEIVGCPIVREEDGLALSSRNKRLSAQERENALNISRTLFKSRTFATSHTVSETQKMVEEAIEAAPGLRLEYFEIVDGNTLQKVNSCLLYTSPSPRDA
;
A
#
# COMPACT_ATOMS: atom_id res chain seq x y z
N MET A 1 3.16 -23.76 4.11
CA MET A 1 2.50 -22.85 3.15
C MET A 1 2.55 -23.44 1.74
N LYS A 2 1.54 -23.19 0.89
CA LYS A 2 1.52 -23.65 -0.52
C LYS A 2 1.76 -22.49 -1.46
N VAL A 3 2.66 -22.63 -2.43
CA VAL A 3 2.85 -21.65 -3.51
C VAL A 3 1.99 -22.04 -4.69
N ILE A 4 1.22 -21.10 -5.23
CA ILE A 4 0.27 -21.31 -6.33
C ILE A 4 0.52 -20.26 -7.42
N HIS A 5 0.53 -20.70 -8.67
CA HIS A 5 0.87 -19.85 -9.82
C HIS A 5 -0.33 -19.58 -10.74
N THR A 6 -1.42 -20.34 -10.63
CA THR A 6 -2.61 -20.17 -11.49
C THR A 6 -3.84 -19.79 -10.68
N ILE A 7 -4.71 -18.98 -11.27
CA ILE A 7 -6.00 -18.60 -10.69
C ILE A 7 -6.85 -19.85 -10.47
N LYS A 8 -6.85 -20.76 -11.44
CA LYS A 8 -7.64 -22.00 -11.40
C LYS A 8 -7.29 -22.86 -10.18
N ASP A 9 -6.00 -23.09 -9.93
CA ASP A 9 -5.55 -23.91 -8.81
C ASP A 9 -5.86 -23.24 -7.48
N LEU A 10 -5.66 -21.91 -7.40
CA LEU A 10 -6.03 -21.16 -6.20
C LEU A 10 -7.52 -21.23 -5.89
N GLN A 11 -8.37 -21.05 -6.89
CA GLN A 11 -9.84 -21.14 -6.73
C GLN A 11 -10.28 -22.55 -6.30
N ALA A 12 -9.64 -23.61 -6.80
CA ALA A 12 -9.93 -24.97 -6.36
C ALA A 12 -9.66 -25.16 -4.87
N GLU A 13 -8.50 -24.71 -4.38
CA GLU A 13 -8.16 -24.76 -2.94
C GLU A 13 -9.13 -23.93 -2.09
N LEU A 14 -9.40 -22.69 -2.51
CA LEU A 14 -10.28 -21.79 -1.76
C LEU A 14 -11.72 -22.29 -1.72
N THR A 15 -12.21 -22.96 -2.77
CA THR A 15 -13.55 -23.56 -2.80
C THR A 15 -13.71 -24.61 -1.69
N VAL A 16 -12.73 -25.49 -1.53
CA VAL A 16 -12.73 -26.51 -0.48
C VAL A 16 -12.76 -25.86 0.91
N LEU A 17 -11.93 -24.85 1.12
CA LEU A 17 -11.82 -24.18 2.41
C LEU A 17 -13.08 -23.38 2.77
N ARG A 18 -13.71 -22.72 1.80
CA ARG A 18 -15.01 -22.05 1.99
C ARG A 18 -16.14 -23.03 2.33
N ALA A 19 -16.15 -24.20 1.69
CA ALA A 19 -17.11 -25.25 2.05
C ALA A 19 -16.96 -25.71 3.52
N GLN A 20 -15.78 -25.52 4.11
CA GLN A 20 -15.52 -25.74 5.54
C GLN A 20 -15.83 -24.51 6.42
N GLY A 21 -16.43 -23.46 5.87
CA GLY A 21 -16.77 -22.22 6.59
C GLY A 21 -15.59 -21.30 6.87
N LYS A 22 -14.44 -21.48 6.21
CA LYS A 22 -13.26 -20.63 6.41
C LYS A 22 -13.42 -19.29 5.72
N LYS A 23 -13.17 -18.20 6.46
CA LYS A 23 -13.05 -16.84 5.94
C LYS A 23 -11.68 -16.64 5.31
N VAL A 24 -11.64 -15.91 4.19
CA VAL A 24 -10.43 -15.68 3.40
C VAL A 24 -9.97 -14.24 3.57
N GLY A 25 -8.74 -14.06 4.08
CA GLY A 25 -8.02 -12.81 4.06
C GLY A 25 -7.06 -12.72 2.88
N LEU A 26 -6.96 -11.54 2.26
CA LEU A 26 -6.02 -11.26 1.17
C LEU A 26 -5.04 -10.17 1.60
N VAL A 27 -3.75 -10.37 1.35
CA VAL A 27 -2.71 -9.34 1.46
C VAL A 27 -2.06 -9.15 0.09
N PRO A 28 -2.43 -8.12 -0.67
CA PRO A 28 -1.79 -7.81 -1.95
C PRO A 28 -0.38 -7.27 -1.75
N THR A 29 0.61 -7.87 -2.42
CA THR A 29 2.00 -7.39 -2.41
C THR A 29 2.67 -7.54 -3.78
N MET A 30 3.78 -6.83 -3.95
CA MET A 30 4.64 -6.98 -5.13
C MET A 30 5.89 -7.84 -4.85
N GLY A 31 5.95 -8.52 -3.70
CA GLY A 31 7.15 -9.24 -3.26
C GLY A 31 8.21 -8.32 -2.63
N ALA A 32 9.44 -8.82 -2.49
CA ALA A 32 10.52 -8.20 -1.73
C ALA A 32 10.07 -7.82 -0.32
N LEU A 33 9.47 -8.79 0.36
CA LEU A 33 8.76 -8.60 1.61
C LEU A 33 9.70 -8.21 2.75
N HIS A 34 9.17 -7.46 3.69
CA HIS A 34 9.85 -6.99 4.90
C HIS A 34 8.89 -7.03 6.09
N VAL A 35 9.38 -6.67 7.28
CA VAL A 35 8.60 -6.72 8.53
C VAL A 35 7.29 -5.93 8.44
N GLY A 36 7.24 -4.84 7.67
CA GLY A 36 6.00 -4.11 7.39
C GLY A 36 4.94 -4.98 6.70
N HIS A 37 5.32 -5.74 5.68
CA HIS A 37 4.40 -6.70 5.04
C HIS A 37 4.03 -7.84 6.01
N ALA A 38 5.00 -8.34 6.79
CA ALA A 38 4.75 -9.37 7.79
C ALA A 38 3.69 -8.96 8.80
N SER A 39 3.61 -7.68 9.18
CA SER A 39 2.58 -7.18 10.10
C SER A 39 1.17 -7.30 9.51
N LEU A 40 0.99 -6.99 8.21
CA LEU A 40 -0.28 -7.18 7.51
C LEU A 40 -0.67 -8.67 7.46
N VAL A 41 0.29 -9.53 7.12
CA VAL A 41 0.06 -10.97 7.02
C VAL A 41 -0.34 -11.56 8.37
N LYS A 42 0.39 -11.24 9.43
CA LYS A 42 0.08 -11.70 10.80
C LYS A 42 -1.30 -11.23 11.25
N ARG A 43 -1.69 -9.99 10.94
CA ARG A 43 -3.03 -9.48 11.21
C ARG A 43 -4.08 -10.26 10.44
N SER A 44 -3.88 -10.49 9.15
CA SER A 44 -4.78 -11.29 8.33
C SER A 44 -4.93 -12.72 8.88
N VAL A 45 -3.83 -13.36 9.26
CA VAL A 45 -3.83 -14.72 9.85
C VAL A 45 -4.62 -14.77 11.16
N SER A 46 -4.52 -13.74 12.01
CA SER A 46 -5.24 -13.68 13.27
C SER A 46 -6.75 -13.42 13.12
N GLU A 47 -7.17 -12.80 12.02
CA GLU A 47 -8.56 -12.36 11.79
C GLU A 47 -9.34 -13.27 10.81
N ASN A 48 -8.67 -14.22 10.12
CA ASN A 48 -9.29 -15.07 9.11
C ASN A 48 -8.90 -16.54 9.29
N GLY A 49 -9.71 -17.43 8.74
CA GLY A 49 -9.42 -18.86 8.73
C GLY A 49 -8.37 -19.28 7.70
N VAL A 50 -8.16 -18.46 6.66
CA VAL A 50 -7.19 -18.66 5.57
C VAL A 50 -6.64 -17.32 5.15
N THR A 51 -5.32 -17.20 4.99
CA THR A 51 -4.67 -16.01 4.41
C THR A 51 -3.98 -16.34 3.12
N VAL A 52 -4.32 -15.60 2.07
CA VAL A 52 -3.65 -15.58 0.76
C VAL A 52 -2.82 -14.32 0.67
N VAL A 53 -1.56 -14.45 0.31
CA VAL A 53 -0.68 -13.30 0.02
C VAL A 53 -0.33 -13.35 -1.46
N SER A 54 -0.66 -12.31 -2.22
CA SER A 54 -0.18 -12.22 -3.60
C SER A 54 1.24 -11.69 -3.64
N VAL A 55 2.09 -12.29 -4.48
CA VAL A 55 3.45 -11.86 -4.76
C VAL A 55 3.54 -11.63 -6.27
N PHE A 56 3.19 -10.41 -6.69
CA PHE A 56 3.09 -10.08 -8.11
C PHE A 56 3.55 -8.65 -8.41
N VAL A 57 4.62 -8.51 -9.19
CA VAL A 57 5.11 -7.21 -9.66
C VAL A 57 4.25 -6.77 -10.84
N ASN A 58 3.27 -5.91 -10.57
CA ASN A 58 2.29 -5.47 -11.56
C ASN A 58 2.90 -4.44 -12.54
N PRO A 59 3.07 -4.76 -13.83
CA PRO A 59 3.72 -3.84 -14.76
C PRO A 59 2.88 -2.59 -15.06
N THR A 60 1.55 -2.65 -14.98
CA THR A 60 0.67 -1.55 -15.40
C THR A 60 0.66 -0.36 -14.44
N GLN A 61 1.14 -0.53 -13.22
CA GLN A 61 1.22 0.56 -12.22
C GLN A 61 2.55 1.29 -12.18
N PHE A 62 3.54 0.89 -12.99
CA PHE A 62 4.85 1.54 -13.05
C PHE A 62 4.88 2.60 -14.16
N ASN A 63 5.13 3.85 -13.79
CA ASN A 63 5.35 4.93 -14.74
C ASN A 63 6.77 4.90 -15.33
N ASP A 64 7.75 4.44 -14.53
CA ASP A 64 9.15 4.31 -14.95
C ASP A 64 9.50 2.83 -15.22
N LYS A 65 9.89 2.54 -16.45
CA LYS A 65 10.36 1.20 -16.87
C LYS A 65 11.63 0.77 -16.15
N ASN A 66 12.48 1.72 -15.74
CA ASN A 66 13.69 1.41 -14.96
C ASN A 66 13.35 1.00 -13.54
N ASP A 67 12.33 1.60 -12.92
CA ASP A 67 11.86 1.18 -11.60
C ASP A 67 11.27 -0.23 -11.66
N LEU A 68 10.46 -0.53 -12.68
CA LEU A 68 9.94 -1.87 -12.92
C LEU A 68 11.08 -2.91 -13.13
N ALA A 69 12.08 -2.58 -13.96
CA ALA A 69 13.20 -3.48 -14.24
C ALA A 69 14.07 -3.76 -13.01
N LYS A 70 14.27 -2.73 -12.16
CA LYS A 70 15.08 -2.81 -10.93
C LYS A 70 14.28 -3.27 -9.71
N TYR A 71 12.96 -3.50 -9.85
CA TYR A 71 12.16 -3.94 -8.71
C TYR A 71 12.61 -5.32 -8.24
N PRO A 72 12.95 -5.51 -6.96
CA PRO A 72 13.54 -6.76 -6.48
C PRO A 72 12.53 -7.90 -6.58
N ARG A 73 13.01 -9.08 -6.99
CA ARG A 73 12.25 -10.32 -7.09
C ARG A 73 12.93 -11.38 -6.22
N THR A 74 12.30 -11.73 -5.11
CA THR A 74 12.89 -12.55 -4.03
C THR A 74 11.92 -13.63 -3.55
N LEU A 75 11.26 -14.32 -4.48
CA LEU A 75 10.14 -15.24 -4.17
C LEU A 75 10.49 -16.26 -3.07
N ASP A 76 11.69 -16.88 -3.12
CA ASP A 76 12.08 -17.86 -2.11
C ASP A 76 12.22 -17.26 -0.71
N ALA A 77 12.77 -16.04 -0.60
CA ALA A 77 12.87 -15.33 0.67
C ALA A 77 11.49 -14.88 1.15
N ASP A 78 10.65 -14.40 0.23
CA ASP A 78 9.28 -14.01 0.50
C ASP A 78 8.46 -15.19 1.03
N CYS A 79 8.58 -16.36 0.40
CA CYS A 79 7.90 -17.58 0.84
C CYS A 79 8.29 -17.98 2.26
N ARG A 80 9.58 -17.93 2.62
CA ARG A 80 10.03 -18.22 3.99
C ARG A 80 9.40 -17.27 5.01
N LEU A 81 9.41 -15.96 4.72
CA LEU A 81 8.78 -14.96 5.59
C LEU A 81 7.27 -15.19 5.73
N LEU A 82 6.58 -15.53 4.64
CA LEU A 82 5.15 -15.79 4.64
C LEU A 82 4.80 -17.07 5.43
N GLU A 83 5.62 -18.10 5.34
CA GLU A 83 5.47 -19.32 6.12
C GLU A 83 5.64 -19.07 7.62
N ASP A 84 6.66 -18.31 8.00
CA ASP A 84 6.90 -17.88 9.39
C ASP A 84 5.74 -17.01 9.93
N CYS A 85 5.04 -16.28 9.06
CA CYS A 85 3.85 -15.50 9.43
C CYS A 85 2.56 -16.35 9.53
N GLY A 86 2.58 -17.60 9.07
CA GLY A 86 1.40 -18.49 9.08
C GLY A 86 0.46 -18.31 7.89
N ALA A 87 0.90 -17.72 6.77
CA ALA A 87 0.12 -17.64 5.55
C ALA A 87 -0.19 -19.05 5.00
N ALA A 88 -1.41 -19.26 4.51
CA ALA A 88 -1.79 -20.53 3.91
C ALA A 88 -1.28 -20.65 2.48
N PHE A 89 -1.38 -19.57 1.71
CA PHE A 89 -1.02 -19.52 0.30
C PHE A 89 -0.17 -18.30 -0.05
N ALA A 90 0.89 -18.52 -0.84
CA ALA A 90 1.55 -17.50 -1.64
C ALA A 90 1.04 -17.62 -3.09
N PHE A 91 0.31 -16.63 -3.57
CA PHE A 91 -0.15 -16.57 -4.96
C PHE A 91 0.85 -15.76 -5.77
N ALA A 92 1.63 -16.45 -6.59
CA ALA A 92 2.71 -15.88 -7.39
C ALA A 92 2.47 -16.14 -8.90
N PRO A 93 1.46 -15.47 -9.50
CA PRO A 93 1.12 -15.68 -10.92
C PRO A 93 2.14 -15.04 -11.84
N SER A 94 2.17 -15.47 -13.10
CA SER A 94 2.87 -14.78 -14.18
C SER A 94 2.09 -13.56 -14.67
N VAL A 95 2.74 -12.73 -15.49
CA VAL A 95 2.07 -11.60 -16.14
C VAL A 95 0.98 -12.09 -17.10
N GLU A 96 1.25 -13.16 -17.83
CA GLU A 96 0.32 -13.78 -18.77
C GLU A 96 -0.90 -14.36 -18.06
N GLU A 97 -0.73 -14.91 -16.85
CA GLU A 97 -1.86 -15.41 -16.03
C GLU A 97 -2.79 -14.27 -15.61
N MET A 98 -2.22 -13.13 -15.17
CA MET A 98 -3.01 -11.99 -14.72
C MET A 98 -3.53 -11.13 -15.89
N TYR A 99 -2.80 -11.10 -17.00
CA TYR A 99 -3.09 -10.29 -18.17
C TYR A 99 -2.98 -11.16 -19.45
N PRO A 100 -3.89 -12.15 -19.66
CA PRO A 100 -3.89 -12.94 -20.89
C PRO A 100 -4.22 -12.09 -22.13
N GLN A 101 -4.81 -10.92 -21.91
CA GLN A 101 -5.02 -9.85 -22.86
C GLN A 101 -4.78 -8.49 -22.16
N PRO A 102 -4.43 -7.42 -22.91
CA PRO A 102 -4.31 -6.09 -22.34
C PRO A 102 -5.58 -5.69 -21.59
N ASP A 103 -5.43 -5.17 -20.38
CA ASP A 103 -6.57 -4.66 -19.62
C ASP A 103 -6.86 -3.22 -20.04
N THR A 104 -7.95 -3.03 -20.74
CA THR A 104 -8.42 -1.72 -21.24
C THR A 104 -9.41 -1.03 -20.30
N ARG A 105 -9.69 -1.60 -19.12
CA ARG A 105 -10.56 -0.96 -18.14
C ARG A 105 -9.92 0.32 -17.61
N GLU A 106 -10.72 1.36 -17.55
CA GLU A 106 -10.33 2.62 -16.97
C GLU A 106 -11.05 2.80 -15.63
N PHE A 107 -10.28 3.04 -14.59
CA PHE A 107 -10.77 3.34 -13.25
C PHE A 107 -10.49 4.81 -12.96
N SER A 108 -11.51 5.56 -12.59
CA SER A 108 -11.37 6.95 -12.17
C SER A 108 -12.22 7.20 -10.93
N TYR A 109 -11.59 7.74 -9.92
CA TYR A 109 -12.18 8.03 -8.61
C TYR A 109 -11.90 9.47 -8.19
N ALA A 110 -12.02 10.40 -9.16
CA ALA A 110 -11.79 11.82 -8.88
C ALA A 110 -12.67 12.30 -7.70
N PRO A 111 -12.13 13.13 -6.81
CA PRO A 111 -10.79 13.74 -6.87
C PRO A 111 -9.68 12.87 -6.25
N LEU A 112 -9.97 11.69 -5.70
CA LEU A 112 -9.02 10.86 -4.95
C LEU A 112 -7.80 10.45 -5.77
N ASP A 113 -7.95 10.21 -7.07
CA ASP A 113 -6.91 9.72 -7.99
C ASP A 113 -6.22 10.82 -8.80
N THR A 114 -6.61 12.10 -8.61
CA THR A 114 -6.11 13.24 -9.39
C THR A 114 -5.30 14.26 -8.58
N VAL A 115 -5.25 14.08 -7.27
CA VAL A 115 -4.49 14.94 -6.34
C VAL A 115 -3.25 14.20 -5.82
N MET A 116 -2.35 14.88 -5.12
CA MET A 116 -1.19 14.29 -4.45
C MET A 116 -0.40 13.37 -5.40
N GLU A 117 -0.12 12.12 -5.02
CA GLU A 117 0.59 11.12 -5.83
C GLU A 117 -0.06 10.92 -7.22
N GLY A 118 -1.39 11.05 -7.33
CA GLY A 118 -2.11 10.92 -8.60
C GLY A 118 -1.76 12.02 -9.60
N ALA A 119 -1.49 13.23 -9.14
CA ALA A 119 -1.06 14.34 -9.98
C ALA A 119 0.37 14.13 -10.52
N PHE A 120 1.25 13.52 -9.72
CA PHE A 120 2.67 13.26 -10.07
C PHE A 120 2.88 11.94 -10.81
N ARG A 121 1.94 11.01 -10.73
CA ARG A 121 2.02 9.68 -11.36
C ARG A 121 0.78 9.35 -12.19
N PRO A 122 0.56 10.04 -13.33
CA PRO A 122 -0.59 9.76 -14.19
C PRO A 122 -0.72 8.28 -14.57
N GLY A 123 -1.92 7.71 -14.41
CA GLY A 123 -2.21 6.30 -14.72
C GLY A 123 -1.79 5.29 -13.64
N HIS A 124 -1.01 5.68 -12.62
CA HIS A 124 -0.59 4.79 -11.56
C HIS A 124 -1.77 4.12 -10.85
N PHE A 125 -2.73 4.90 -10.38
CA PHE A 125 -3.89 4.37 -9.65
C PHE A 125 -4.83 3.56 -10.53
N ASN A 126 -4.91 3.87 -11.83
CA ASN A 126 -5.60 3.00 -12.78
C ASN A 126 -4.97 1.60 -12.81
N GLY A 127 -3.64 1.52 -12.92
CA GLY A 127 -2.92 0.24 -12.87
C GLY A 127 -3.08 -0.49 -11.54
N VAL A 128 -3.10 0.22 -10.41
CA VAL A 128 -3.38 -0.37 -9.09
C VAL A 128 -4.80 -0.95 -9.05
N CYS A 129 -5.80 -0.21 -9.49
CA CYS A 129 -7.19 -0.68 -9.51
C CYS A 129 -7.38 -1.87 -10.46
N GLN A 130 -6.71 -1.89 -11.61
CA GLN A 130 -6.72 -3.03 -12.53
C GLN A 130 -6.26 -4.31 -11.85
N ILE A 131 -5.10 -4.29 -11.20
CA ILE A 131 -4.58 -5.52 -10.56
C ILE A 131 -5.37 -5.90 -9.30
N VAL A 132 -5.74 -4.92 -8.47
CA VAL A 132 -6.46 -5.21 -7.22
C VAL A 132 -7.84 -5.76 -7.51
N SER A 133 -8.58 -5.25 -8.51
CA SER A 133 -9.86 -5.80 -8.92
C SER A 133 -9.71 -7.24 -9.43
N LYS A 134 -8.68 -7.53 -10.25
CA LYS A 134 -8.40 -8.91 -10.70
C LYS A 134 -8.11 -9.86 -9.53
N LEU A 135 -7.37 -9.40 -8.52
CA LEU A 135 -7.12 -10.20 -7.32
C LEU A 135 -8.42 -10.44 -6.52
N PHE A 136 -9.28 -9.43 -6.42
CA PHE A 136 -10.59 -9.57 -5.76
C PHE A 136 -11.48 -10.55 -6.51
N ASP A 137 -11.54 -10.47 -7.84
CA ASP A 137 -12.33 -11.39 -8.69
C ASP A 137 -11.81 -12.83 -8.61
N ALA A 138 -10.48 -13.01 -8.62
CA ALA A 138 -9.86 -14.33 -8.57
C ALA A 138 -9.98 -14.98 -7.18
N ILE A 139 -9.80 -14.21 -6.11
CA ILE A 139 -9.70 -14.72 -4.74
C ILE A 139 -11.02 -14.62 -3.98
N GLN A 140 -11.86 -13.61 -4.29
CA GLN A 140 -13.10 -13.30 -3.59
C GLN A 140 -12.92 -13.27 -2.06
N PRO A 141 -12.01 -12.43 -1.53
CA PRO A 141 -11.71 -12.43 -0.11
C PRO A 141 -12.88 -11.87 0.73
N ASP A 142 -12.96 -12.27 2.01
CA ASP A 142 -13.85 -11.62 2.98
C ASP A 142 -13.22 -10.31 3.49
N ARG A 143 -11.88 -10.26 3.59
CA ARG A 143 -11.10 -9.08 3.98
C ARG A 143 -9.85 -8.92 3.14
N ALA A 144 -9.49 -7.68 2.84
CA ALA A 144 -8.21 -7.37 2.19
C ALA A 144 -7.45 -6.30 2.99
N TYR A 145 -6.15 -6.53 3.19
CA TYR A 145 -5.29 -5.76 4.10
C TYR A 145 -4.33 -4.89 3.34
N PHE A 146 -4.34 -3.59 3.62
CA PHE A 146 -3.48 -2.58 2.99
C PHE A 146 -2.80 -1.72 4.04
N GLY A 147 -1.55 -1.33 3.78
CA GLY A 147 -0.81 -0.45 4.67
C GLY A 147 -1.25 1.02 4.57
N GLU A 148 -1.41 1.70 5.70
CA GLU A 148 -1.69 3.15 5.76
C GLU A 148 -0.52 4.01 5.27
N LYS A 149 0.66 3.41 5.07
CA LYS A 149 1.79 4.08 4.43
C LYS A 149 1.42 4.61 3.03
N ASP A 150 0.69 3.82 2.27
CA ASP A 150 0.19 4.20 0.93
C ASP A 150 -1.27 4.65 1.06
N PHE A 151 -1.49 5.72 1.86
CA PHE A 151 -2.82 6.14 2.32
C PHE A 151 -3.78 6.51 1.18
N GLN A 152 -3.29 7.22 0.18
CA GLN A 152 -4.10 7.57 -0.99
C GLN A 152 -4.54 6.32 -1.76
N GLN A 153 -3.66 5.32 -1.92
CA GLN A 153 -4.01 4.02 -2.49
C GLN A 153 -5.12 3.33 -1.68
N LEU A 154 -5.00 3.34 -0.35
CA LEU A 154 -6.02 2.78 0.54
C LEU A 154 -7.38 3.47 0.37
N ALA A 155 -7.41 4.81 0.27
CA ALA A 155 -8.63 5.57 0.05
C ALA A 155 -9.28 5.24 -1.31
N ILE A 156 -8.48 5.16 -2.37
CA ILE A 156 -8.95 4.80 -3.72
C ILE A 156 -9.50 3.37 -3.76
N ILE A 157 -8.83 2.42 -3.11
CA ILE A 157 -9.30 1.02 -3.07
C ILE A 157 -10.62 0.91 -2.30
N ARG A 158 -10.80 1.65 -1.21
CA ARG A 158 -12.08 1.72 -0.48
C ARG A 158 -13.19 2.25 -1.38
N GLU A 159 -12.91 3.29 -2.14
CA GLU A 159 -13.87 3.87 -3.09
C GLU A 159 -14.18 2.89 -4.24
N MET A 160 -13.18 2.19 -4.78
CA MET A 160 -13.35 1.14 -5.76
C MET A 160 -14.28 0.02 -5.24
N VAL A 161 -14.05 -0.46 -4.03
CA VAL A 161 -14.90 -1.49 -3.39
C VAL A 161 -16.33 -1.01 -3.26
N ARG A 162 -16.52 0.26 -2.86
CA ARG A 162 -17.84 0.87 -2.73
C ARG A 162 -18.58 0.96 -4.08
N GLN A 163 -17.93 1.51 -5.11
CA GLN A 163 -18.53 1.74 -6.42
C GLN A 163 -18.78 0.43 -7.18
N MET A 164 -17.84 -0.51 -7.12
CA MET A 164 -17.98 -1.82 -7.76
C MET A 164 -18.82 -2.81 -6.94
N ASN A 165 -19.33 -2.38 -5.77
CA ASN A 165 -20.19 -3.19 -4.91
C ASN A 165 -19.57 -4.53 -4.48
N TYR A 166 -18.25 -4.58 -4.31
CA TYR A 166 -17.56 -5.76 -3.78
C TYR A 166 -18.01 -6.05 -2.34
N LYS A 167 -18.19 -7.32 -2.04
CA LYS A 167 -18.66 -7.80 -0.73
C LYS A 167 -17.48 -8.23 0.16
N LEU A 168 -16.57 -7.29 0.40
CA LEU A 168 -15.40 -7.52 1.26
C LEU A 168 -15.12 -6.28 2.12
N GLU A 169 -14.39 -6.48 3.21
CA GLU A 169 -13.94 -5.41 4.10
C GLU A 169 -12.49 -5.01 3.74
N ILE A 170 -12.22 -3.71 3.60
CA ILE A 170 -10.87 -3.18 3.44
C ILE A 170 -10.33 -2.77 4.81
N VAL A 171 -9.28 -3.46 5.23
CA VAL A 171 -8.62 -3.25 6.52
C VAL A 171 -7.36 -2.42 6.33
N GLY A 172 -7.34 -1.20 6.88
CA GLY A 172 -6.13 -0.38 6.98
C GLY A 172 -5.22 -0.90 8.10
N CYS A 173 -3.93 -1.04 7.80
CA CYS A 173 -2.92 -1.47 8.77
C CYS A 173 -1.94 -0.33 9.05
N PRO A 174 -1.60 -0.07 10.32
CA PRO A 174 -0.69 1.02 10.70
C PRO A 174 0.67 0.91 10.02
N ILE A 175 1.32 2.07 9.85
CA ILE A 175 2.68 2.16 9.32
C ILE A 175 3.65 1.48 10.29
N VAL A 176 4.46 0.57 9.75
CA VAL A 176 5.60 -0.01 10.49
C VAL A 176 6.87 0.76 10.12
N ARG A 177 7.62 1.18 11.13
CA ARG A 177 8.87 1.93 10.98
C ARG A 177 10.03 1.13 11.55
N GLU A 178 11.23 1.46 11.09
CA GLU A 178 12.48 1.03 11.72
C GLU A 178 12.65 1.76 13.07
N GLU A 179 13.56 1.30 13.92
CA GLU A 179 13.78 1.86 15.26
C GLU A 179 14.13 3.37 15.24
N ASP A 180 14.77 3.83 14.17
CA ASP A 180 15.13 5.23 13.95
C ASP A 180 14.01 6.09 13.34
N GLY A 181 12.84 5.48 13.07
CA GLY A 181 11.65 6.15 12.56
C GLY A 181 11.46 6.09 11.04
N LEU A 182 12.42 5.54 10.27
CA LEU A 182 12.26 5.40 8.82
C LEU A 182 11.09 4.44 8.49
N ALA A 183 10.15 4.88 7.68
CA ALA A 183 9.06 4.02 7.23
C ALA A 183 9.61 2.84 6.40
N LEU A 184 9.16 1.63 6.69
CA LEU A 184 9.62 0.43 5.96
C LEU A 184 9.18 0.44 4.50
N SER A 185 10.14 0.26 3.61
CA SER A 185 9.92 0.14 2.17
C SER A 185 10.94 -0.82 1.56
N SER A 186 10.50 -1.62 0.58
CA SER A 186 11.41 -2.46 -0.22
C SER A 186 12.49 -1.64 -0.93
N ARG A 187 12.20 -0.36 -1.20
CA ARG A 187 13.15 0.57 -1.83
C ARG A 187 14.24 1.07 -0.88
N ASN A 188 14.08 0.98 0.43
CA ASN A 188 15.11 1.40 1.40
C ASN A 188 16.45 0.67 1.21
N LYS A 189 16.41 -0.57 0.68
CA LYS A 189 17.62 -1.35 0.36
C LYS A 189 18.48 -0.74 -0.77
N ARG A 190 17.95 0.24 -1.52
CA ARG A 190 18.66 0.94 -2.60
C ARG A 190 19.42 2.18 -2.09
N LEU A 191 19.11 2.63 -0.87
CA LEU A 191 19.74 3.81 -0.29
C LEU A 191 21.16 3.47 0.17
N SER A 192 22.10 4.34 -0.14
CA SER A 192 23.40 4.36 0.52
C SER A 192 23.24 4.72 1.99
N ALA A 193 24.27 4.51 2.80
CA ALA A 193 24.24 4.87 4.22
C ALA A 193 23.93 6.37 4.43
N GLN A 194 24.50 7.25 3.60
CA GLN A 194 24.27 8.69 3.67
C GLN A 194 22.85 9.06 3.26
N GLU A 195 22.32 8.50 2.17
CA GLU A 195 20.94 8.73 1.73
C GLU A 195 19.93 8.24 2.75
N ARG A 196 20.21 7.09 3.40
CA ARG A 196 19.37 6.56 4.46
C ARG A 196 19.32 7.50 5.68
N GLU A 197 20.47 8.03 6.12
CA GLU A 197 20.51 9.01 7.22
C GLU A 197 19.75 10.29 6.84
N ASN A 198 19.95 10.79 5.63
CA ASN A 198 19.22 11.96 5.14
C ASN A 198 17.70 11.74 5.11
N ALA A 199 17.25 10.54 4.71
CA ALA A 199 15.83 10.17 4.63
C ALA A 199 15.12 10.22 6.01
N LEU A 200 15.85 10.08 7.12
CA LEU A 200 15.27 10.21 8.47
C LEU A 200 14.68 11.60 8.73
N ASN A 201 15.14 12.62 8.02
CA ASN A 201 14.57 13.96 8.14
C ASN A 201 13.10 14.02 7.72
N ILE A 202 12.65 13.12 6.82
CA ILE A 202 11.26 13.04 6.41
C ILE A 202 10.37 12.68 7.61
N SER A 203 10.64 11.56 8.27
CA SER A 203 9.84 11.12 9.41
C SER A 203 9.95 12.08 10.59
N ARG A 204 11.16 12.59 10.91
CA ARG A 204 11.39 13.59 11.98
C ARG A 204 10.56 14.84 11.74
N THR A 205 10.53 15.35 10.50
CA THR A 205 9.75 16.53 10.13
C THR A 205 8.25 16.27 10.22
N LEU A 206 7.77 15.13 9.75
CA LEU A 206 6.36 14.75 9.86
C LEU A 206 5.91 14.60 11.32
N PHE A 207 6.69 13.98 12.18
CA PHE A 207 6.36 13.91 13.60
C PHE A 207 6.36 15.29 14.27
N LYS A 208 7.30 16.15 13.93
CA LYS A 208 7.35 17.54 14.40
C LYS A 208 6.11 18.33 13.93
N SER A 209 5.70 18.15 12.66
CA SER A 209 4.55 18.86 12.11
C SER A 209 3.24 18.53 12.84
N ARG A 210 3.04 17.30 13.29
CA ARG A 210 1.88 16.92 14.10
C ARG A 210 1.77 17.71 15.39
N THR A 211 2.88 17.84 16.10
CA THR A 211 2.93 18.63 17.35
C THR A 211 2.78 20.11 17.04
N PHE A 212 3.41 20.61 15.98
CA PHE A 212 3.33 22.01 15.57
C PHE A 212 1.90 22.42 15.20
N ALA A 213 1.19 21.57 14.48
CA ALA A 213 -0.19 21.81 14.04
C ALA A 213 -1.21 21.96 15.19
N THR A 214 -0.88 21.54 16.40
CA THR A 214 -1.79 21.70 17.56
C THR A 214 -1.96 23.16 18.00
N SER A 215 -1.06 24.05 17.62
CA SER A 215 -1.05 25.46 18.01
C SER A 215 -0.83 26.43 16.85
N HIS A 216 -0.74 25.92 15.62
CA HIS A 216 -0.48 26.71 14.42
C HIS A 216 -1.50 26.40 13.32
N THR A 217 -1.63 27.30 12.37
CA THR A 217 -2.50 27.15 11.21
C THR A 217 -1.97 26.09 10.24
N VAL A 218 -2.83 25.62 9.35
CA VAL A 218 -2.46 24.72 8.23
C VAL A 218 -1.35 25.32 7.40
N SER A 219 -1.47 26.60 7.03
CA SER A 219 -0.47 27.29 6.20
C SER A 219 0.89 27.43 6.90
N GLU A 220 0.91 27.74 8.21
CA GLU A 220 2.15 27.80 8.97
C GLU A 220 2.80 26.41 9.11
N THR A 221 1.99 25.37 9.31
CA THR A 221 2.46 24.00 9.40
C THR A 221 3.03 23.53 8.07
N GLN A 222 2.36 23.83 6.97
CA GLN A 222 2.83 23.48 5.62
C GLN A 222 4.17 24.17 5.34
N LYS A 223 4.26 25.46 5.58
CA LYS A 223 5.51 26.23 5.40
C LYS A 223 6.65 25.68 6.24
N MET A 224 6.39 25.33 7.50
CA MET A 224 7.40 24.71 8.38
C MET A 224 7.94 23.40 7.83
N VAL A 225 7.09 22.55 7.26
CA VAL A 225 7.52 21.27 6.66
C VAL A 225 8.32 21.51 5.38
N GLU A 226 7.83 22.38 4.49
CA GLU A 226 8.52 22.72 3.23
C GLU A 226 9.94 23.26 3.51
N GLU A 227 10.07 24.24 4.40
CA GLU A 227 11.37 24.81 4.79
C GLU A 227 12.29 23.77 5.44
N ALA A 228 11.76 22.88 6.28
CA ALA A 228 12.55 21.85 6.96
C ALA A 228 13.06 20.78 5.97
N ILE A 229 12.28 20.38 5.00
CA ILE A 229 12.69 19.38 3.98
C ILE A 229 13.67 20.00 2.99
N GLU A 230 13.44 21.24 2.54
CA GLU A 230 14.36 21.93 1.62
C GLU A 230 15.73 22.21 2.26
N ALA A 231 15.76 22.46 3.57
CA ALA A 231 17.01 22.62 4.30
C ALA A 231 17.76 21.30 4.57
N ALA A 232 17.09 20.16 4.44
CA ALA A 232 17.68 18.86 4.73
C ALA A 232 18.59 18.39 3.57
N PRO A 233 19.84 17.97 3.85
CA PRO A 233 20.77 17.57 2.81
C PRO A 233 20.25 16.35 2.02
N GLY A 234 20.40 16.41 0.70
CA GLY A 234 20.05 15.31 -0.21
C GLY A 234 18.56 15.03 -0.37
N LEU A 235 17.70 15.88 0.19
CA LEU A 235 16.25 15.82 -0.04
C LEU A 235 15.81 16.92 -1.01
N ARG A 236 14.76 16.63 -1.76
CA ARG A 236 14.03 17.58 -2.60
C ARG A 236 12.55 17.31 -2.39
N LEU A 237 11.82 18.32 -1.96
CA LEU A 237 10.38 18.20 -1.80
C LEU A 237 9.69 18.12 -3.16
N GLU A 238 8.89 17.11 -3.38
CA GLU A 238 8.00 17.01 -4.54
C GLU A 238 6.64 17.61 -4.22
N TYR A 239 6.05 17.23 -3.10
CA TYR A 239 4.86 17.84 -2.52
C TYR A 239 4.74 17.52 -1.02
N PHE A 240 4.01 18.36 -0.32
CA PHE A 240 3.49 18.10 1.02
C PHE A 240 2.09 18.69 1.12
N GLU A 241 1.13 17.90 1.56
CA GLU A 241 -0.28 18.29 1.63
C GLU A 241 -0.87 17.94 3.00
N ILE A 242 -1.68 18.85 3.54
CA ILE A 242 -2.53 18.60 4.70
C ILE A 242 -3.96 18.51 4.19
N VAL A 243 -4.55 17.32 4.28
CA VAL A 243 -5.82 17.02 3.61
C VAL A 243 -6.83 16.38 4.57
N ASP A 244 -8.11 16.49 4.22
CA ASP A 244 -9.16 15.67 4.85
C ASP A 244 -8.95 14.18 4.52
N GLY A 245 -8.99 13.36 5.53
CA GLY A 245 -8.64 11.94 5.38
C GLY A 245 -9.63 11.09 4.59
N ASN A 246 -10.80 11.60 4.25
CA ASN A 246 -11.81 10.88 3.47
C ASN A 246 -11.86 11.36 2.04
N THR A 247 -11.73 12.67 1.84
CA THR A 247 -11.88 13.31 0.53
C THR A 247 -10.55 13.61 -0.15
N LEU A 248 -9.44 13.59 0.59
CA LEU A 248 -8.10 14.01 0.18
C LEU A 248 -8.04 15.45 -0.35
N GLN A 249 -9.05 16.27 0.01
CA GLN A 249 -9.07 17.67 -0.35
C GLN A 249 -8.33 18.50 0.69
N LYS A 250 -7.66 19.57 0.24
CA LYS A 250 -6.95 20.50 1.12
C LYS A 250 -7.88 21.06 2.18
N VAL A 251 -7.37 21.11 3.41
CA VAL A 251 -8.10 21.70 4.54
C VAL A 251 -7.54 23.09 4.87
N ASN A 252 -8.41 23.99 5.32
CA ASN A 252 -8.04 25.34 5.71
C ASN A 252 -7.93 25.52 7.24
N SER A 253 -8.27 24.48 8.02
CA SER A 253 -8.25 24.49 9.48
C SER A 253 -7.77 23.17 10.05
N CYS A 254 -6.81 23.21 10.98
CA CYS A 254 -6.34 22.03 11.70
C CYS A 254 -7.37 21.46 12.69
N LEU A 255 -8.45 22.15 13.00
CA LEU A 255 -9.51 21.67 13.88
C LEU A 255 -10.32 20.47 13.32
N LEU A 256 -10.20 20.19 12.03
CA LEU A 256 -10.75 18.97 11.41
C LEU A 256 -9.89 17.72 11.69
N TYR A 257 -8.76 17.88 12.38
CA TYR A 257 -7.80 16.82 12.67
C TYR A 257 -8.12 16.14 14.00
N THR A 258 -9.28 15.52 14.09
CA THR A 258 -9.69 14.72 15.27
C THR A 258 -9.52 13.22 15.06
N SER A 259 -8.73 12.78 14.10
CA SER A 259 -8.46 11.36 13.93
C SER A 259 -7.36 10.93 14.93
N PRO A 260 -7.62 9.91 15.77
CA PRO A 260 -6.63 9.40 16.73
C PRO A 260 -5.48 8.63 16.09
N SER A 261 -5.47 8.45 14.79
CA SER A 261 -4.39 7.76 14.06
C SER A 261 -3.46 8.77 13.42
N PRO A 262 -2.14 8.69 13.66
CA PRO A 262 -1.15 9.44 12.90
C PRO A 262 -1.15 8.92 11.46
N ARG A 263 -1.72 9.69 10.57
CA ARG A 263 -1.65 9.46 9.14
C ARG A 263 -0.44 10.21 8.65
N ASP A 264 0.65 9.50 8.43
CA ASP A 264 1.78 10.02 7.70
C ASP A 264 1.36 10.02 6.23
N ALA A 265 1.10 11.18 5.67
CA ALA A 265 0.85 11.35 4.27
C ALA A 265 2.17 11.36 3.48
#